data_3ef569289f6bef91982a7c90d758487b
#
_entry.id   3ef569289f6bef91982a7c90d758487b
#
_cell.length_a   1.000
_cell.length_b   1.000
_cell.length_c   1.000
_cell.angle_alpha   90.00
_cell.angle_beta   90.00
_cell.angle_gamma   90.00
#
_symmetry.space_group_name_H-M   'P 1'
#
loop_
_entity.id
_entity.type
_entity.pdbx_description
1 polymer ?
#
loop_
_entity_poly.entity_id
_entity_poly.type
_entity_poly.pdbx_seq_one_letter_code
_entity_poly.pdbx_strand_id
1 'polypeptide(L)'
;FRSRLTALADNANVALLAFNAQQPLDRYNMPDTLKAQHTFLLTQGHILYSDMGHALLSIINDSVGWHDTVSGVSSHDIVKEKYCVKGEHGTGSYQQLRNDWYRSGRELLLVELGKHGLGRRDLTANVNFFSKVGVDADGNMQYTTDHSKAGDVIDLRADMDVLVVLATTQHVLDPCKHYLPVGVSA
;
A
#
# COMPACT_ATOMS: atom_id res chain seq x y z
N PHE A 1 -20.41 -2.13 5.17
CA PHE A 1 -19.85 -0.86 4.70
C PHE A 1 -19.12 -1.07 3.37
N ARG A 2 -19.14 -0.08 2.50
CA ARG A 2 -18.38 -0.07 1.23
C ARG A 2 -17.55 1.19 1.18
N SER A 3 -16.31 1.07 0.68
CA SER A 3 -15.41 2.19 0.44
C SER A 3 -14.93 2.13 -1.01
N ARG A 4 -14.75 3.27 -1.64
CA ARG A 4 -14.18 3.40 -2.99
C ARG A 4 -12.84 4.09 -2.92
N LEU A 5 -11.83 3.47 -3.49
CA LEU A 5 -10.54 4.09 -3.77
C LEU A 5 -10.56 4.57 -5.22
N THR A 6 -10.18 5.80 -5.47
CA THR A 6 -10.10 6.37 -6.82
C THR A 6 -8.71 6.92 -7.08
N ALA A 7 -8.07 6.47 -8.16
CA ALA A 7 -6.79 7.00 -8.61
C ALA A 7 -6.98 8.43 -9.15
N LEU A 8 -6.24 9.39 -8.62
CA LEU A 8 -6.28 10.80 -9.06
C LEU A 8 -5.20 11.11 -10.10
N ALA A 9 -4.27 10.19 -10.31
CA ALA A 9 -3.19 10.31 -11.29
C ALA A 9 -2.83 8.94 -11.86
N ASP A 10 -2.09 8.92 -12.96
CA ASP A 10 -1.50 7.71 -13.51
C ASP A 10 -0.46 7.12 -12.56
N ASN A 11 -0.26 5.80 -12.59
CA ASN A 11 0.62 5.05 -11.69
C ASN A 11 0.34 5.34 -10.20
N ALA A 12 -0.95 5.43 -9.86
CA ALA A 12 -1.36 5.58 -8.47
C ALA A 12 -0.87 4.39 -7.63
N ASN A 13 -0.65 4.65 -6.36
CA ASN A 13 -0.36 3.60 -5.38
C ASN A 13 -0.93 3.98 -4.01
N VAL A 14 -1.57 3.03 -3.36
CA VAL A 14 -1.96 3.14 -1.97
C VAL A 14 -1.64 1.85 -1.23
N ALA A 15 -0.80 1.96 -0.22
CA ALA A 15 -0.53 0.86 0.69
C ALA A 15 -1.64 0.78 1.73
N LEU A 16 -2.29 -0.39 1.84
CA LEU A 16 -3.38 -0.65 2.76
C LEU A 16 -2.97 -1.69 3.79
N LEU A 17 -3.20 -1.37 5.08
CA LEU A 17 -3.22 -2.32 6.18
C LEU A 17 -4.66 -2.48 6.65
N ALA A 18 -5.04 -3.71 7.03
CA ALA A 18 -6.38 -4.02 7.56
C ALA A 18 -6.29 -4.81 8.87
N PHE A 19 -7.07 -4.39 9.84
CA PHE A 19 -7.14 -5.00 11.18
C PHE A 19 -8.60 -5.19 11.56
N ASN A 20 -8.89 -6.22 12.34
CA ASN A 20 -10.15 -6.30 13.07
C ASN A 20 -10.21 -5.09 14.04
N ALA A 21 -11.22 -4.25 13.91
CA ALA A 21 -11.34 -3.02 14.69
C ALA A 21 -11.48 -3.26 16.20
N GLN A 22 -12.04 -4.41 16.60
CA GLN A 22 -12.25 -4.78 17.99
C GLN A 22 -11.03 -5.49 18.59
N GLN A 23 -10.25 -6.21 17.75
CA GLN A 23 -9.08 -6.98 18.17
C GLN A 23 -7.95 -6.82 17.14
N PRO A 24 -7.13 -5.77 17.21
CA PRO A 24 -6.11 -5.48 16.19
C PRO A 24 -4.99 -6.52 16.04
N LEU A 25 -4.91 -7.52 16.89
CA LEU A 25 -4.04 -8.68 16.70
C LEU A 25 -4.55 -9.59 15.58
N ASP A 26 -5.85 -9.60 15.32
CA ASP A 26 -6.51 -10.26 14.19
C ASP A 26 -6.43 -9.31 12.99
N ARG A 27 -5.49 -9.55 12.10
CA ARG A 27 -5.09 -8.62 11.05
C ARG A 27 -4.76 -9.30 9.74
N TYR A 28 -4.77 -8.54 8.66
CA TYR A 28 -4.48 -9.05 7.33
C TYR A 28 -3.20 -9.88 7.31
N ASN A 29 -3.32 -11.08 6.78
CA ASN A 29 -2.23 -12.03 6.58
C ASN A 29 -2.06 -12.32 5.08
N MET A 30 -0.95 -11.84 4.52
CA MET A 30 -0.65 -12.04 3.10
C MET A 30 -0.52 -13.52 2.74
N PRO A 31 0.31 -14.34 3.41
CA PRO A 31 0.48 -15.75 3.06
C PRO A 31 -0.84 -16.53 3.04
N ASP A 32 -1.69 -16.35 4.03
CA ASP A 32 -2.95 -17.09 4.11
C ASP A 32 -3.94 -16.61 3.04
N THR A 33 -3.98 -15.31 2.78
CA THR A 33 -4.79 -14.72 1.70
C THR A 33 -4.39 -15.30 0.33
N LEU A 34 -3.11 -15.37 0.04
CA LEU A 34 -2.62 -15.83 -1.27
C LEU A 34 -2.78 -17.33 -1.44
N LYS A 35 -2.48 -18.11 -0.39
CA LYS A 35 -2.64 -19.58 -0.40
C LYS A 35 -4.10 -20.00 -0.58
N ALA A 36 -5.00 -19.37 0.17
CA ALA A 36 -6.43 -19.72 0.11
C ALA A 36 -7.02 -19.50 -1.29
N GLN A 37 -6.46 -18.58 -2.06
CA GLN A 37 -6.98 -18.17 -3.37
C GLN A 37 -6.07 -18.55 -4.54
N HIS A 38 -4.96 -19.26 -4.28
CA HIS A 38 -4.00 -19.74 -5.29
C HIS A 38 -3.50 -18.65 -6.23
N THR A 39 -3.23 -17.45 -5.69
CA THR A 39 -2.73 -16.31 -6.45
C THR A 39 -1.72 -15.54 -5.62
N PHE A 40 -0.86 -14.74 -6.26
CA PHE A 40 -0.01 -13.77 -5.55
C PHE A 40 -0.37 -12.31 -5.88
N LEU A 41 -1.31 -12.11 -6.80
CA LEU A 41 -1.88 -10.81 -7.12
C LEU A 41 -3.38 -10.83 -6.80
N LEU A 42 -3.89 -9.74 -6.25
CA LEU A 42 -5.31 -9.59 -5.92
C LEU A 42 -6.02 -8.76 -6.99
N THR A 43 -7.29 -9.06 -7.23
CA THR A 43 -8.20 -8.31 -8.10
C THR A 43 -9.64 -8.54 -7.66
N GLN A 44 -10.61 -8.08 -8.44
CA GLN A 44 -12.05 -8.28 -8.17
C GLN A 44 -12.39 -9.75 -7.87
N GLY A 45 -13.17 -9.98 -6.85
CA GLY A 45 -13.59 -11.29 -6.36
C GLY A 45 -12.68 -11.88 -5.30
N HIS A 46 -11.48 -11.31 -5.08
CA HIS A 46 -10.59 -11.77 -4.01
C HIS A 46 -10.93 -11.13 -2.66
N ILE A 47 -10.55 -11.85 -1.61
CA ILE A 47 -10.81 -11.50 -0.21
C ILE A 47 -9.47 -11.32 0.50
N LEU A 48 -9.35 -10.31 1.36
CA LEU A 48 -8.24 -10.14 2.29
C LEU A 48 -8.57 -10.88 3.58
N TYR A 49 -7.86 -11.97 3.84
CA TYR A 49 -8.02 -12.78 5.05
C TYR A 49 -7.08 -12.34 6.16
N SER A 50 -7.53 -12.49 7.40
CA SER A 50 -6.70 -12.31 8.58
C SER A 50 -5.89 -13.57 8.91
N ASP A 51 -4.94 -13.43 9.84
CA ASP A 51 -4.17 -14.54 10.42
C ASP A 51 -5.03 -15.51 11.27
N MET A 52 -6.24 -15.08 11.63
CA MET A 52 -7.26 -15.93 12.28
C MET A 52 -8.24 -16.56 11.27
N GLY A 53 -8.05 -16.32 9.97
CA GLY A 53 -8.90 -16.85 8.91
C GLY A 53 -10.21 -16.08 8.69
N HIS A 54 -10.38 -14.92 9.29
CA HIS A 54 -11.55 -14.07 9.06
C HIS A 54 -11.44 -13.32 7.74
N ALA A 55 -12.56 -13.17 7.02
CA ALA A 55 -12.65 -12.27 5.89
C ALA A 55 -12.75 -10.83 6.40
N LEU A 56 -11.72 -10.02 6.16
CA LEU A 56 -11.68 -8.61 6.56
C LEU A 56 -12.34 -7.73 5.50
N LEU A 57 -11.84 -7.82 4.27
CA LEU A 57 -12.27 -7.00 3.13
C LEU A 57 -12.42 -7.87 1.88
N SER A 58 -13.45 -7.59 1.07
CA SER A 58 -13.62 -8.17 -0.26
C SER A 58 -13.46 -7.10 -1.34
N ILE A 59 -12.73 -7.39 -2.40
CA ILE A 59 -12.64 -6.54 -3.60
C ILE A 59 -13.85 -6.83 -4.47
N ILE A 60 -14.83 -5.92 -4.48
CA ILE A 60 -16.12 -6.15 -5.15
C ILE A 60 -16.22 -5.51 -6.53
N ASN A 61 -15.35 -4.52 -6.82
CA ASN A 61 -15.20 -3.94 -8.15
C ASN A 61 -13.75 -3.45 -8.30
N ASP A 62 -13.19 -3.59 -9.49
CA ASP A 62 -11.81 -3.26 -9.80
C ASP A 62 -11.68 -2.97 -11.30
N SER A 63 -11.39 -1.70 -11.65
CA SER A 63 -11.19 -1.28 -13.03
C SER A 63 -9.77 -1.50 -13.53
N VAL A 64 -8.82 -1.76 -12.63
CA VAL A 64 -7.39 -1.89 -12.92
C VAL A 64 -7.01 -3.35 -13.16
N GLY A 65 -7.49 -4.23 -12.30
CA GLY A 65 -7.08 -5.64 -12.23
C GLY A 65 -5.64 -5.80 -11.74
N TRP A 66 -5.43 -6.71 -10.78
CA TRP A 66 -4.13 -7.09 -10.23
C TRP A 66 -3.43 -6.01 -9.39
N HIS A 67 -3.32 -6.30 -8.11
CA HIS A 67 -2.69 -5.46 -7.11
C HIS A 67 -1.54 -6.20 -6.43
N ASP A 68 -0.45 -5.48 -6.16
CA ASP A 68 0.74 -6.06 -5.54
C ASP A 68 0.52 -6.34 -4.06
N THR A 69 0.96 -7.51 -3.64
CA THR A 69 0.87 -7.98 -2.25
C THR A 69 2.23 -8.27 -1.61
N VAL A 70 3.31 -8.23 -2.39
CA VAL A 70 4.60 -8.80 -1.96
C VAL A 70 5.72 -7.78 -1.77
N SER A 71 5.64 -6.61 -2.40
CA SER A 71 6.75 -5.64 -2.41
C SER A 71 6.87 -4.82 -1.12
N GLY A 72 5.80 -4.75 -0.32
CA GLY A 72 5.78 -3.95 0.89
C GLY A 72 5.72 -2.44 0.62
N VAL A 73 6.27 -1.63 1.54
CA VAL A 73 6.27 -0.16 1.46
C VAL A 73 7.69 0.39 1.53
N SER A 74 7.89 1.61 1.00
CA SER A 74 9.18 2.30 1.08
C SER A 74 9.60 2.58 2.51
N SER A 75 10.90 2.44 2.80
CA SER A 75 11.54 2.90 4.02
C SER A 75 12.15 4.28 3.82
N HIS A 76 12.51 4.94 4.94
CA HIS A 76 13.22 6.22 4.90
C HIS A 76 14.50 6.16 4.05
N ASP A 77 15.29 5.10 4.19
CA ASP A 77 16.57 4.96 3.48
C ASP A 77 16.34 4.84 1.96
N ILE A 78 15.33 4.07 1.54
CA ILE A 78 14.95 3.95 0.12
C ILE A 78 14.51 5.31 -0.46
N VAL A 79 13.67 6.05 0.27
CA VAL A 79 13.20 7.37 -0.16
C VAL A 79 14.37 8.34 -0.27
N LYS A 80 15.27 8.34 0.71
CA LYS A 80 16.46 9.18 0.72
C LYS A 80 17.42 8.86 -0.44
N GLU A 81 17.69 7.59 -0.68
CA GLU A 81 18.55 7.15 -1.77
C GLU A 81 17.97 7.50 -3.14
N LYS A 82 16.65 7.31 -3.29
CA LYS A 82 15.99 7.41 -4.59
C LYS A 82 15.65 8.84 -4.99
N TYR A 83 15.23 9.69 -4.04
CA TYR A 83 14.66 11.00 -4.32
C TYR A 83 15.47 12.18 -3.78
N CYS A 84 16.40 11.95 -2.85
CA CYS A 84 17.17 13.02 -2.23
C CYS A 84 18.55 13.14 -2.89
N VAL A 85 18.68 14.00 -3.87
CA VAL A 85 19.98 14.32 -4.49
C VAL A 85 20.72 15.33 -3.61
N LYS A 86 22.04 15.16 -3.39
CA LYS A 86 22.85 16.08 -2.59
C LYS A 86 22.72 17.52 -3.11
N GLY A 87 22.28 18.43 -2.25
CA GLY A 87 22.13 19.86 -2.56
C GLY A 87 20.74 20.26 -3.08
N GLU A 88 19.81 19.34 -3.28
CA GLU A 88 18.43 19.57 -3.69
C GLU A 88 17.42 19.27 -2.57
N HIS A 89 16.13 19.47 -2.85
CA HIS A 89 15.04 19.17 -1.94
C HIS A 89 15.13 17.73 -1.38
N GLY A 90 14.83 17.56 -0.11
CA GLY A 90 14.84 16.26 0.56
C GLY A 90 16.16 15.86 1.22
N THR A 91 17.26 16.59 1.02
CA THR A 91 18.55 16.32 1.70
C THR A 91 18.68 17.16 2.96
N GLY A 92 18.39 16.59 4.09
CA GLY A 92 18.54 17.26 5.39
C GLY A 92 17.84 16.51 6.50
N SER A 93 17.90 17.04 7.71
CA SER A 93 17.11 16.53 8.83
C SER A 93 15.66 17.02 8.74
N TYR A 94 14.73 16.30 9.37
CA TYR A 94 13.34 16.76 9.50
C TYR A 94 13.25 18.19 10.06
N GLN A 95 14.13 18.57 10.98
CA GLN A 95 14.17 19.92 11.55
C GLN A 95 14.51 21.00 10.54
N GLN A 96 15.29 20.66 9.51
CA GLN A 96 15.68 21.57 8.43
C GLN A 96 14.63 21.64 7.33
N LEU A 97 14.08 20.49 6.95
CA LEU A 97 13.16 20.35 5.79
C LEU A 97 11.69 20.60 6.17
N ARG A 98 11.29 20.22 7.38
CA ARG A 98 9.90 20.37 7.87
C ARG A 98 8.87 19.86 6.87
N ASN A 99 8.15 20.75 6.17
CA ASN A 99 7.11 20.41 5.21
C ASN A 99 7.65 19.85 3.89
N ASP A 100 8.92 20.10 3.57
CA ASP A 100 9.61 19.58 2.39
C ASP A 100 10.23 18.18 2.64
N TRP A 101 9.97 17.60 3.81
CA TRP A 101 10.41 16.27 4.16
C TRP A 101 9.68 15.20 3.34
N TYR A 102 10.43 14.43 2.56
CA TYR A 102 9.89 13.30 1.83
C TYR A 102 9.64 12.11 2.75
N ARG A 103 8.38 11.82 3.00
CA ARG A 103 7.97 10.73 3.91
C ARG A 103 7.90 9.42 3.15
N SER A 104 8.42 8.36 3.77
CA SER A 104 8.25 7.01 3.28
C SER A 104 6.86 6.46 3.62
N GLY A 105 6.42 5.45 2.88
CA GLY A 105 5.17 4.76 3.18
C GLY A 105 5.15 4.20 4.61
N ARG A 106 6.28 3.68 5.08
CA ARG A 106 6.44 3.19 6.45
C ARG A 106 6.20 4.28 7.50
N GLU A 107 6.76 5.47 7.30
CA GLU A 107 6.57 6.61 8.22
C GLU A 107 5.11 7.05 8.27
N LEU A 108 4.43 7.13 7.12
CA LEU A 108 3.02 7.50 7.05
C LEU A 108 2.14 6.48 7.76
N LEU A 109 2.33 5.18 7.49
CA LEU A 109 1.58 4.12 8.17
C LEU A 109 1.81 4.15 9.68
N LEU A 110 3.04 4.36 10.15
CA LEU A 110 3.33 4.41 11.59
C LEU A 110 2.68 5.63 12.28
N VAL A 111 2.59 6.76 11.61
CA VAL A 111 1.88 7.94 12.13
C VAL A 111 0.38 7.63 12.32
N GLU A 112 -0.24 7.00 11.33
CA GLU A 112 -1.66 6.63 11.42
C GLU A 112 -1.91 5.52 12.45
N LEU A 113 -1.08 4.48 12.47
CA LEU A 113 -1.16 3.41 13.48
C LEU A 113 -1.06 3.97 14.91
N GLY A 114 -0.18 4.96 15.13
CA GLY A 114 -0.01 5.62 16.43
C GLY A 114 -1.28 6.28 16.95
N LYS A 115 -2.16 6.79 16.07
CA LYS A 115 -3.46 7.38 16.46
C LYS A 115 -4.42 6.35 17.05
N HIS A 116 -4.20 5.07 16.74
CA HIS A 116 -5.02 3.94 17.20
C HIS A 116 -4.33 3.11 18.30
N GLY A 117 -3.25 3.62 18.90
CA GLY A 117 -2.51 2.89 19.93
C GLY A 117 -1.67 1.71 19.39
N LEU A 118 -1.53 1.62 18.07
CA LEU A 118 -0.72 0.63 17.38
C LEU A 118 0.67 1.21 17.07
N GLY A 119 1.63 0.36 16.73
CA GLY A 119 3.00 0.82 16.52
C GLY A 119 3.81 -0.07 15.59
N ARG A 120 5.13 0.01 15.71
CA ARG A 120 6.06 -0.68 14.81
C ARG A 120 5.86 -2.20 14.73
N ARG A 121 5.47 -2.84 15.83
CA ARG A 121 5.17 -4.28 15.88
C ARG A 121 3.92 -4.67 15.10
N ASP A 122 3.05 -3.68 14.82
CA ASP A 122 1.77 -3.88 14.13
C ASP A 122 1.87 -3.55 12.64
N LEU A 123 3.04 -3.11 12.18
CA LEU A 123 3.33 -2.88 10.77
C LEU A 123 3.57 -4.24 10.09
N THR A 124 2.50 -4.83 9.59
CA THR A 124 2.50 -6.12 8.89
C THR A 124 2.59 -5.97 7.39
N ALA A 125 2.42 -7.06 6.65
CA ALA A 125 2.29 -7.01 5.20
C ALA A 125 1.12 -6.10 4.81
N ASN A 126 1.28 -5.37 3.72
CA ASN A 126 0.27 -4.49 3.14
C ASN A 126 -0.14 -4.98 1.75
N VAL A 127 -1.24 -4.46 1.24
CA VAL A 127 -1.59 -4.53 -0.18
C VAL A 127 -1.30 -3.18 -0.81
N ASN A 128 -0.61 -3.17 -1.94
CA ASN A 128 -0.38 -1.99 -2.77
C ASN A 128 -1.43 -1.96 -3.88
N PHE A 129 -2.54 -1.30 -3.64
CA PHE A 129 -3.57 -1.11 -4.65
C PHE A 129 -3.10 -0.18 -5.76
N PHE A 130 -3.60 -0.40 -6.98
CA PHE A 130 -3.25 0.28 -8.23
C PHE A 130 -1.87 -0.05 -8.80
N SER A 131 -1.06 -0.84 -8.11
CA SER A 131 0.28 -1.23 -8.55
C SER A 131 0.35 -2.72 -8.85
N LYS A 132 1.08 -3.09 -9.92
CA LYS A 132 1.29 -4.49 -10.32
C LYS A 132 2.79 -4.80 -10.33
N VAL A 133 3.13 -5.91 -9.71
CA VAL A 133 4.48 -6.47 -9.70
C VAL A 133 4.43 -7.90 -10.20
N GLY A 134 5.21 -8.20 -11.21
CA GLY A 134 5.44 -9.55 -11.69
C GLY A 134 6.75 -10.12 -11.15
N VAL A 135 7.04 -11.35 -11.56
CA VAL A 135 8.33 -12.01 -11.27
C VAL A 135 8.92 -12.49 -12.60
N ASP A 136 10.19 -12.20 -12.84
CA ASP A 136 10.89 -12.69 -14.03
C ASP A 136 11.36 -14.15 -13.87
N ALA A 137 12.01 -14.68 -14.91
CA ALA A 137 12.49 -16.07 -14.90
C ALA A 137 13.58 -16.34 -13.85
N ASP A 138 14.28 -15.31 -13.39
CA ASP A 138 15.33 -15.39 -12.38
C ASP A 138 14.81 -15.16 -10.96
N GLY A 139 13.49 -14.92 -10.81
CA GLY A 139 12.85 -14.67 -9.52
C GLY A 139 12.88 -13.22 -9.03
N ASN A 140 13.31 -12.27 -9.85
CA ASN A 140 13.34 -10.86 -9.48
C ASN A 140 11.98 -10.20 -9.68
N MET A 141 11.62 -9.29 -8.78
CA MET A 141 10.39 -8.52 -8.88
C MET A 141 10.47 -7.49 -10.00
N GLN A 142 9.44 -7.43 -10.84
CA GLN A 142 9.32 -6.51 -11.97
C GLN A 142 8.07 -5.64 -11.80
N TYR A 143 8.29 -4.33 -11.59
CA TYR A 143 7.21 -3.35 -11.54
C TYR A 143 6.66 -3.06 -12.94
N THR A 144 5.34 -3.08 -13.07
CA THR A 144 4.65 -2.75 -14.32
C THR A 144 4.28 -1.27 -14.33
N THR A 145 4.96 -0.48 -15.15
CA THR A 145 4.61 0.93 -15.39
C THR A 145 3.29 1.06 -16.16
N ASP A 146 2.62 2.18 -16.02
CA ASP A 146 1.36 2.49 -16.72
C ASP A 146 0.22 1.49 -16.47
N HIS A 147 0.27 0.79 -15.34
CA HIS A 147 -0.73 -0.20 -14.95
C HIS A 147 -2.06 0.45 -14.55
N SER A 148 -2.03 1.57 -13.85
CA SER A 148 -3.22 2.33 -13.45
C SER A 148 -3.26 3.73 -14.06
N LYS A 149 -4.48 4.24 -14.29
CA LYS A 149 -4.74 5.55 -14.88
C LYS A 149 -5.59 6.41 -13.94
N ALA A 150 -5.50 7.72 -14.12
CA ALA A 150 -6.40 8.65 -13.42
C ALA A 150 -7.86 8.30 -13.72
N GLY A 151 -8.67 8.21 -12.67
CA GLY A 151 -10.08 7.80 -12.75
C GLY A 151 -10.33 6.31 -12.51
N ASP A 152 -9.29 5.48 -12.43
CA ASP A 152 -9.45 4.08 -12.04
C ASP A 152 -10.00 3.94 -10.63
N VAL A 153 -10.83 2.92 -10.42
CA VAL A 153 -11.55 2.71 -9.17
C VAL A 153 -11.43 1.28 -8.64
N ILE A 154 -11.42 1.18 -7.33
CA ILE A 154 -11.50 -0.09 -6.61
C ILE A 154 -12.55 0.07 -5.52
N ASP A 155 -13.55 -0.82 -5.49
CA ASP A 155 -14.55 -0.86 -4.43
C ASP A 155 -14.26 -2.01 -3.48
N LEU A 156 -14.13 -1.67 -2.21
CA LEU A 156 -13.92 -2.61 -1.12
C LEU A 156 -15.21 -2.74 -0.28
N ARG A 157 -15.56 -3.96 0.07
CA ARG A 157 -16.60 -4.25 1.05
C ARG A 157 -15.95 -4.72 2.34
N ALA A 158 -16.29 -4.10 3.45
CA ALA A 158 -15.94 -4.62 4.77
C ALA A 158 -16.88 -5.79 5.12
N ASP A 159 -16.28 -6.93 5.42
CA ASP A 159 -17.01 -8.16 5.78
C ASP A 159 -17.17 -8.31 7.30
N MET A 160 -16.51 -7.44 8.07
CA MET A 160 -16.64 -7.27 9.51
C MET A 160 -16.29 -5.81 9.88
N ASP A 161 -16.22 -5.48 11.17
CA ASP A 161 -15.72 -4.18 11.63
C ASP A 161 -14.20 -4.14 11.45
N VAL A 162 -13.72 -3.33 10.50
CA VAL A 162 -12.32 -3.26 10.08
C VAL A 162 -11.75 -1.86 10.30
N LEU A 163 -10.58 -1.80 10.95
CA LEU A 163 -9.72 -0.62 10.91
C LEU A 163 -8.84 -0.74 9.64
N VAL A 164 -9.02 0.20 8.73
CA VAL A 164 -8.22 0.33 7.51
C VAL A 164 -7.26 1.51 7.67
N VAL A 165 -5.98 1.26 7.42
CA VAL A 165 -4.94 2.29 7.45
C VAL A 165 -4.34 2.41 6.05
N LEU A 166 -4.33 3.62 5.50
CA LEU A 166 -3.89 3.91 4.14
C LEU A 166 -2.67 4.83 4.13
N ALA A 167 -1.74 4.56 3.23
CA ALA A 167 -0.63 5.48 2.90
C ALA A 167 -0.52 5.65 1.40
N THR A 168 -0.68 6.88 0.93
CA THR A 168 -0.56 7.24 -0.49
C THR A 168 0.88 7.71 -0.77
N THR A 169 1.73 6.80 -1.21
CA THR A 169 3.11 7.06 -1.63
C THR A 169 3.39 6.34 -2.92
N GLN A 170 4.41 6.77 -3.65
CA GLN A 170 4.89 6.02 -4.80
C GLN A 170 5.26 4.59 -4.38
N HIS A 171 4.99 3.66 -5.29
CA HIS A 171 5.36 2.27 -5.08
C HIS A 171 6.87 2.12 -4.91
N VAL A 172 7.30 1.21 -4.03
CA VAL A 172 8.72 1.04 -3.68
C VAL A 172 9.59 0.70 -4.89
N LEU A 173 9.06 -0.06 -5.86
CA LEU A 173 9.74 -0.46 -7.10
C LEU A 173 9.44 0.45 -8.30
N ASP A 174 8.65 1.53 -8.16
CA ASP A 174 8.39 2.48 -9.24
C ASP A 174 9.73 3.06 -9.74
N PRO A 175 10.07 3.00 -11.01
CA PRO A 175 11.35 3.51 -11.53
C PRO A 175 11.46 5.05 -11.55
N CYS A 176 10.37 5.77 -11.32
CA CYS A 176 10.36 7.24 -11.30
C CYS A 176 11.32 7.77 -10.22
N LYS A 177 12.19 8.70 -10.62
CA LYS A 177 13.20 9.33 -9.74
C LYS A 177 12.73 10.66 -9.12
N HIS A 178 11.52 11.10 -9.43
CA HIS A 178 10.93 12.30 -8.86
C HIS A 178 9.93 11.91 -7.80
N TYR A 179 10.05 12.50 -6.60
CA TYR A 179 9.05 12.32 -5.56
C TYR A 179 7.77 13.08 -5.94
N LEU A 180 6.74 12.34 -6.31
CA LEU A 180 5.43 12.88 -6.68
C LEU A 180 4.41 12.49 -5.61
N PRO A 181 3.57 13.42 -5.16
CA PRO A 181 2.42 13.05 -4.35
C PRO A 181 1.48 12.19 -5.21
N VAL A 182 1.31 10.94 -4.80
CA VAL A 182 0.37 10.02 -5.47
C VAL A 182 -1.01 10.27 -4.88
N GLY A 183 -1.91 10.81 -5.70
CA GLY A 183 -3.27 11.09 -5.27
C GLY A 183 -4.14 9.84 -5.35
N VAL A 184 -4.73 9.45 -4.21
CA VAL A 184 -5.84 8.50 -4.15
C VAL A 184 -6.89 9.11 -3.23
N SER A 185 -8.14 9.12 -3.68
CA SER A 185 -9.31 9.51 -2.87
C SER A 185 -9.97 8.24 -2.33
N ALA A 186 -10.36 8.27 -1.07
CA ALA A 186 -11.07 7.21 -0.38
C ALA A 186 -12.44 7.67 0.11
#